data_96bb9f256bb2d77cfd5b2d0e0fefee65
#
_entry.id   96bb9f256bb2d77cfd5b2d0e0fefee65
#
_cell.length_a   1.000
_cell.length_b   1.000
_cell.length_c   1.000
_cell.angle_alpha   90.00
_cell.angle_beta   90.00
_cell.angle_gamma   90.00
#
_symmetry.space_group_name_H-M   'P 1'
#
loop_
_entity.id
_entity.type
_entity.pdbx_description
1 polymer ?
#
loop_
_entity_poly.entity_id
_entity_poly.type
_entity_poly.pdbx_seq_one_letter_code
_entity_poly.pdbx_strand_id
1 'polypeptide(L)'
;MPSSTVPITLTHLGSLKVGYRLTNNAVDPAKPTLVCINSMCMTTALFDAQFNDTKLTNTLNILAIEPLGHGSTTLPTKASHFTYWDSAAVALEVMGTLGVQKAFLLGTSQAGWIIVRMALLAPERVLGLLPLGTSMDAETAESREKGCWDPVPLLKPFAQNWASAAPTPDFEIDDQWCGMVASFGFGAHATDESTAFWTKILKETYVGDEGRKKARMAVLCLMSRDSLLLRLSDVTCPVYWLQGTDDLPYGCLIQHEQIELFTESKERKLSILEGGAHYLNATNPREVNEAIMAMLKSHAS
;
A
#
# COMPACT_ATOMS: atom_id res chain seq x y z
N MET A 1 8.62 13.97 -7.06
CA MET A 1 8.76 15.13 -6.15
C MET A 1 8.98 14.61 -4.75
N PRO A 2 9.78 15.26 -3.89
CA PRO A 2 9.94 14.81 -2.51
C PRO A 2 8.61 14.83 -1.77
N SER A 3 8.40 13.85 -0.88
CA SER A 3 7.22 13.79 -0.01
C SER A 3 7.26 14.93 1.02
N SER A 4 6.11 15.54 1.26
CA SER A 4 5.90 16.41 2.44
C SER A 4 5.69 15.54 3.67
N THR A 5 5.79 16.11 4.87
CA THR A 5 5.47 15.38 6.11
C THR A 5 4.45 16.13 6.95
N VAL A 6 3.61 15.38 7.67
CA VAL A 6 2.65 15.90 8.63
C VAL A 6 2.86 15.24 10.01
N PRO A 7 2.85 16.01 11.12
CA PRO A 7 2.97 15.45 12.46
C PRO A 7 1.66 14.77 12.88
N ILE A 8 1.76 13.54 13.38
CA ILE A 8 0.65 12.74 13.89
C ILE A 8 1.02 12.23 15.28
N THR A 9 0.03 12.10 16.15
CA THR A 9 0.21 11.51 17.48
C THR A 9 -0.92 10.53 17.77
N LEU A 10 -0.55 9.27 18.02
CA LEU A 10 -1.47 8.25 18.52
C LEU A 10 -1.00 7.79 19.90
N THR A 11 -1.94 7.49 20.80
CA THR A 11 -1.63 7.20 22.21
C THR A 11 -0.63 6.05 22.37
N HIS A 12 -0.78 4.99 21.60
CA HIS A 12 0.06 3.78 21.68
C HIS A 12 1.34 3.84 20.83
N LEU A 13 1.35 4.63 19.75
CA LEU A 13 2.53 4.81 18.90
C LEU A 13 3.41 5.98 19.32
N GLY A 14 2.83 6.97 20.03
CA GLY A 14 3.48 8.24 20.29
C GLY A 14 3.45 9.18 19.09
N SER A 15 4.39 10.12 19.05
CA SER A 15 4.51 11.10 17.98
C SER A 15 5.35 10.55 16.82
N LEU A 16 4.93 10.86 15.61
CA LEU A 16 5.64 10.54 14.37
C LEU A 16 5.36 11.62 13.31
N LYS A 17 6.19 11.68 12.29
CA LYS A 17 5.96 12.47 11.07
C LYS A 17 5.61 11.49 9.96
N VAL A 18 4.50 11.71 9.27
CA VAL A 18 4.05 10.83 8.19
C VAL A 18 4.31 11.48 6.85
N GLY A 19 5.02 10.77 5.98
CA GLY A 19 5.27 11.18 4.60
C GLY A 19 4.01 11.11 3.76
N TYR A 20 3.79 12.12 2.93
CA TYR A 20 2.68 12.16 2.00
C TYR A 20 3.01 13.00 0.76
N ARG A 21 2.23 12.77 -0.31
CA ARG A 21 2.21 13.61 -1.51
C ARG A 21 0.78 13.95 -1.84
N LEU A 22 0.50 15.20 -2.16
CA LEU A 22 -0.84 15.70 -2.46
C LEU A 22 -0.83 16.51 -3.75
N THR A 23 -1.84 16.32 -4.62
CA THR A 23 -2.02 17.18 -5.80
C THR A 23 -2.17 18.64 -5.37
N ASN A 24 -1.45 19.53 -6.07
CA ASN A 24 -1.47 20.99 -5.82
C ASN A 24 -1.10 21.42 -4.38
N ASN A 25 -0.52 20.52 -3.58
CA ASN A 25 -0.14 20.75 -2.17
C ASN A 25 -1.31 21.18 -1.25
N ALA A 26 -2.54 21.10 -1.69
CA ALA A 26 -3.74 21.43 -0.92
C ALA A 26 -4.94 20.60 -1.40
N VAL A 27 -5.85 20.29 -0.47
CA VAL A 27 -7.12 19.63 -0.81
C VAL A 27 -8.08 20.67 -1.38
N ASP A 28 -8.57 20.43 -2.59
CA ASP A 28 -9.67 21.20 -3.19
C ASP A 28 -10.98 20.62 -2.65
N PRO A 29 -11.76 21.39 -1.85
CA PRO A 29 -13.00 20.88 -1.25
C PRO A 29 -14.10 20.61 -2.28
N ALA A 30 -13.97 21.10 -3.51
CA ALA A 30 -14.93 20.86 -4.59
C ALA A 30 -14.70 19.53 -5.30
N LYS A 31 -13.58 18.84 -5.02
CA LYS A 31 -13.23 17.58 -5.65
C LYS A 31 -13.27 16.41 -4.65
N PRO A 32 -13.75 15.21 -5.06
CA PRO A 32 -13.57 14.01 -4.27
C PRO A 32 -12.07 13.72 -4.09
N THR A 33 -11.72 12.93 -3.05
CA THR A 33 -10.34 12.56 -2.77
C THR A 33 -10.13 11.07 -2.97
N LEU A 34 -9.04 10.72 -3.65
CA LEU A 34 -8.46 9.38 -3.70
C LEU A 34 -7.24 9.34 -2.78
N VAL A 35 -7.29 8.50 -1.75
CA VAL A 35 -6.13 8.20 -0.91
C VAL A 35 -5.44 6.96 -1.46
N CYS A 36 -4.14 7.06 -1.72
CA CYS A 36 -3.29 5.98 -2.22
C CYS A 36 -2.30 5.55 -1.14
N ILE A 37 -2.21 4.24 -0.86
CA ILE A 37 -1.24 3.66 0.08
C ILE A 37 -0.29 2.75 -0.71
N ASN A 38 1.03 2.94 -0.53
CA ASN A 38 2.04 2.22 -1.31
C ASN A 38 2.33 0.80 -0.80
N SER A 39 2.89 0.00 -1.71
CA SER A 39 3.40 -1.34 -1.45
C SER A 39 4.58 -1.35 -0.48
N MET A 40 4.93 -2.56 0.03
CA MET A 40 6.04 -2.78 0.94
C MET A 40 7.35 -2.20 0.38
N CYS A 41 8.04 -1.45 1.23
CA CYS A 41 9.30 -0.75 0.95
C CYS A 41 9.26 0.30 -0.17
N MET A 42 8.12 0.52 -0.82
CA MET A 42 7.97 1.56 -1.83
C MET A 42 7.69 2.94 -1.20
N THR A 43 7.70 3.98 -2.02
CA THR A 43 7.37 5.35 -1.65
C THR A 43 6.18 5.87 -2.45
N THR A 44 5.74 7.11 -2.20
CA THR A 44 4.69 7.76 -2.99
C THR A 44 5.01 7.88 -4.49
N ALA A 45 6.27 7.71 -4.91
CA ALA A 45 6.67 7.68 -6.32
C ALA A 45 6.03 6.50 -7.09
N LEU A 46 5.56 5.45 -6.39
CA LEU A 46 4.84 4.34 -7.01
C LEU A 46 3.55 4.80 -7.72
N PHE A 47 3.03 5.97 -7.37
CA PHE A 47 1.81 6.55 -7.96
C PHE A 47 2.08 7.65 -8.99
N ASP A 48 3.31 7.76 -9.52
CA ASP A 48 3.67 8.80 -10.50
C ASP A 48 2.75 8.78 -11.72
N ALA A 49 2.34 7.61 -12.19
CA ALA A 49 1.40 7.49 -13.30
C ALA A 49 0.03 8.13 -13.00
N GLN A 50 -0.48 7.99 -11.77
CA GLN A 50 -1.75 8.59 -11.33
C GLN A 50 -1.61 10.11 -11.16
N PHE A 51 -0.50 10.58 -10.57
CA PHE A 51 -0.24 12.01 -10.39
C PHE A 51 0.03 12.75 -11.71
N ASN A 52 0.51 12.06 -12.73
CA ASN A 52 0.77 12.63 -14.05
C ASN A 52 -0.44 12.54 -14.99
N ASP A 53 -1.49 11.80 -14.61
CA ASP A 53 -2.73 11.73 -15.39
C ASP A 53 -3.58 12.98 -15.17
N THR A 54 -3.62 13.86 -16.20
CA THR A 54 -4.36 15.13 -16.13
C THR A 54 -5.85 14.94 -15.99
N LYS A 55 -6.42 13.83 -16.47
CA LYS A 55 -7.85 13.52 -16.31
C LYS A 55 -8.17 13.21 -14.85
N LEU A 56 -7.31 12.44 -14.17
CA LEU A 56 -7.47 12.19 -12.74
C LEU A 56 -7.26 13.47 -11.93
N THR A 57 -6.15 14.19 -12.09
CA THR A 57 -5.79 15.35 -11.27
C THR A 57 -6.72 16.55 -11.48
N ASN A 58 -7.38 16.64 -12.64
CA ASN A 58 -8.44 17.61 -12.87
C ASN A 58 -9.77 17.24 -12.19
N THR A 59 -10.01 15.94 -11.96
CA THR A 59 -11.30 15.44 -11.44
C THR A 59 -11.30 15.25 -9.94
N LEU A 60 -10.14 14.87 -9.34
CA LEU A 60 -10.05 14.52 -7.93
C LEU A 60 -8.74 15.03 -7.28
N ASN A 61 -8.75 15.09 -5.96
CA ASN A 61 -7.51 15.18 -5.19
C ASN A 61 -6.88 13.78 -5.11
N ILE A 62 -5.58 13.68 -5.34
CA ILE A 62 -4.81 12.46 -5.05
C ILE A 62 -3.93 12.73 -3.83
N LEU A 63 -4.14 11.96 -2.77
CA LEU A 63 -3.34 11.97 -1.55
C LEU A 63 -2.65 10.62 -1.39
N ALA A 64 -1.36 10.54 -1.71
CA ALA A 64 -0.57 9.35 -1.43
C ALA A 64 0.07 9.45 -0.06
N ILE A 65 -0.08 8.41 0.78
CA ILE A 65 0.41 8.36 2.16
C ILE A 65 1.43 7.22 2.27
N GLU A 66 2.58 7.50 2.87
CA GLU A 66 3.62 6.52 3.16
C GLU A 66 3.31 5.86 4.52
N PRO A 67 2.94 4.56 4.57
CA PRO A 67 2.57 3.90 5.81
C PRO A 67 3.77 3.75 6.76
N LEU A 68 3.54 3.26 7.96
CA LEU A 68 4.60 3.04 8.95
C LEU A 68 5.74 2.19 8.37
N GLY A 69 6.99 2.62 8.61
CA GLY A 69 8.19 1.96 8.08
C GLY A 69 8.55 2.30 6.63
N HIS A 70 7.87 3.26 5.99
CA HIS A 70 8.05 3.57 4.57
C HIS A 70 8.43 5.04 4.33
N GLY A 71 9.18 5.27 3.27
CA GLY A 71 9.51 6.59 2.77
C GLY A 71 9.98 7.56 3.85
N SER A 72 9.41 8.75 3.86
CA SER A 72 9.70 9.83 4.83
C SER A 72 8.97 9.67 6.16
N THR A 73 8.10 8.65 6.32
CA THR A 73 7.42 8.36 7.59
C THR A 73 8.44 7.92 8.63
N THR A 74 8.50 8.63 9.78
CA THR A 74 9.42 8.31 10.87
C THR A 74 8.93 7.08 11.66
N LEU A 75 9.83 6.49 12.43
CA LEU A 75 9.43 5.42 13.35
C LEU A 75 8.58 5.96 14.51
N PRO A 76 7.63 5.17 15.03
CA PRO A 76 6.90 5.49 16.25
C PRO A 76 7.83 5.69 17.44
N THR A 77 7.54 6.68 18.31
CA THR A 77 8.40 6.99 19.48
C THR A 77 8.15 6.08 20.68
N LYS A 78 6.98 5.41 20.73
CA LYS A 78 6.58 4.53 21.84
C LYS A 78 6.48 3.05 21.50
N ALA A 79 6.56 2.68 20.22
CA ALA A 79 6.40 1.30 19.77
C ALA A 79 7.63 0.82 19.02
N SER A 80 8.09 -0.39 19.33
CA SER A 80 9.16 -1.10 18.61
C SER A 80 8.65 -2.03 17.52
N HIS A 81 7.33 -2.14 17.38
CA HIS A 81 6.61 -2.94 16.41
C HIS A 81 5.31 -2.23 16.03
N PHE A 82 4.82 -2.46 14.83
CA PHE A 82 3.52 -1.96 14.36
C PHE A 82 2.82 -3.01 13.49
N THR A 83 1.54 -2.84 13.31
CA THR A 83 0.66 -3.69 12.50
C THR A 83 0.06 -2.90 11.34
N TYR A 84 -0.64 -3.57 10.44
CA TYR A 84 -1.44 -2.87 9.41
C TYR A 84 -2.65 -2.15 9.99
N TRP A 85 -3.14 -2.52 11.18
CA TRP A 85 -4.14 -1.74 11.93
C TRP A 85 -3.58 -0.38 12.34
N ASP A 86 -2.33 -0.35 12.81
CA ASP A 86 -1.65 0.90 13.17
C ASP A 86 -1.44 1.78 11.93
N SER A 87 -1.03 1.21 10.81
CA SER A 87 -0.88 1.94 9.54
C SER A 87 -2.22 2.50 9.05
N ALA A 88 -3.32 1.75 9.21
CA ALA A 88 -4.66 2.21 8.88
C ALA A 88 -5.10 3.39 9.78
N ALA A 89 -4.89 3.28 11.09
CA ALA A 89 -5.18 4.36 12.03
C ALA A 89 -4.37 5.63 11.72
N VAL A 90 -3.06 5.47 11.45
CA VAL A 90 -2.20 6.60 11.03
C VAL A 90 -2.70 7.25 9.75
N ALA A 91 -3.10 6.47 8.74
CA ALA A 91 -3.62 7.02 7.48
C ALA A 91 -4.93 7.80 7.69
N LEU A 92 -5.84 7.31 8.55
CA LEU A 92 -7.06 8.01 8.93
C LEU A 92 -6.76 9.34 9.65
N GLU A 93 -5.76 9.39 10.53
CA GLU A 93 -5.34 10.62 11.20
C GLU A 93 -4.71 11.62 10.21
N VAL A 94 -3.90 11.15 9.25
CA VAL A 94 -3.36 12.00 8.17
C VAL A 94 -4.50 12.61 7.35
N MET A 95 -5.50 11.82 6.96
CA MET A 95 -6.69 12.33 6.28
C MET A 95 -7.35 13.44 7.09
N GLY A 96 -7.59 13.21 8.40
CA GLY A 96 -8.20 14.21 9.28
C GLY A 96 -7.38 15.49 9.38
N THR A 97 -6.08 15.36 9.58
CA THR A 97 -5.15 16.51 9.71
C THR A 97 -5.07 17.34 8.43
N LEU A 98 -5.18 16.70 7.27
CA LEU A 98 -5.19 17.37 5.96
C LEU A 98 -6.59 17.82 5.50
N GLY A 99 -7.62 17.68 6.33
CA GLY A 99 -8.98 18.12 6.03
C GLY A 99 -9.79 17.17 5.13
N VAL A 100 -9.29 15.95 4.90
CA VAL A 100 -10.00 14.92 4.10
C VAL A 100 -10.98 14.17 4.99
N GLN A 101 -12.26 14.48 4.89
CA GLN A 101 -13.30 13.86 5.70
C GLN A 101 -13.66 12.46 5.20
N LYS A 102 -13.81 12.31 3.88
CA LYS A 102 -14.15 11.04 3.21
C LYS A 102 -13.28 10.86 1.97
N ALA A 103 -12.96 9.61 1.63
CA ALA A 103 -12.14 9.31 0.45
C ALA A 103 -12.48 7.94 -0.16
N PHE A 104 -12.19 7.79 -1.44
CA PHE A 104 -11.91 6.49 -2.05
C PHE A 104 -10.49 6.07 -1.71
N LEU A 105 -10.25 4.77 -1.51
CA LEU A 105 -8.96 4.27 -1.09
C LEU A 105 -8.40 3.30 -2.14
N LEU A 106 -7.16 3.53 -2.57
CA LEU A 106 -6.41 2.64 -3.44
C LEU A 106 -5.20 2.09 -2.69
N GLY A 107 -5.06 0.78 -2.68
CA GLY A 107 -3.96 0.11 -1.99
C GLY A 107 -3.30 -0.96 -2.84
N THR A 108 -1.99 -0.82 -3.07
CA THR A 108 -1.21 -1.78 -3.84
C THR A 108 -0.51 -2.76 -2.89
N SER A 109 -0.65 -4.08 -3.14
CA SER A 109 0.00 -5.13 -2.35
C SER A 109 -0.39 -5.07 -0.86
N GLN A 110 0.57 -4.94 0.06
CA GLN A 110 0.31 -4.76 1.50
C GLN A 110 -0.76 -3.70 1.81
N ALA A 111 -0.87 -2.70 0.99
CA ALA A 111 -1.83 -1.64 1.20
C ALA A 111 -3.28 -2.07 0.95
N GLY A 112 -3.52 -3.18 0.25
CA GLY A 112 -4.83 -3.82 0.19
C GLY A 112 -5.36 -4.16 1.58
N TRP A 113 -4.51 -4.78 2.43
CA TRP A 113 -4.85 -5.04 3.84
C TRP A 113 -5.03 -3.75 4.65
N ILE A 114 -4.27 -2.70 4.36
CA ILE A 114 -4.36 -1.43 5.10
C ILE A 114 -5.67 -0.72 4.76
N ILE A 115 -6.03 -0.59 3.48
CA ILE A 115 -7.26 0.14 3.10
C ILE A 115 -8.54 -0.57 3.54
N VAL A 116 -8.55 -1.92 3.57
CA VAL A 116 -9.69 -2.67 4.15
C VAL A 116 -9.79 -2.41 5.64
N ARG A 117 -8.66 -2.38 6.37
CA ARG A 117 -8.66 -2.01 7.80
C ARG A 117 -9.12 -0.57 8.04
N MET A 118 -8.80 0.37 7.13
CA MET A 118 -9.36 1.73 7.21
C MET A 118 -10.89 1.74 7.09
N ALA A 119 -11.45 0.93 6.18
CA ALA A 119 -12.91 0.79 6.04
C ALA A 119 -13.56 0.12 7.25
N LEU A 120 -12.88 -0.82 7.90
CA LEU A 120 -13.36 -1.47 9.13
C LEU A 120 -13.28 -0.55 10.35
N LEU A 121 -12.28 0.34 10.43
CA LEU A 121 -12.10 1.29 11.55
C LEU A 121 -13.02 2.52 11.44
N ALA A 122 -13.28 2.99 10.23
CA ALA A 122 -14.03 4.22 9.98
C ALA A 122 -14.89 4.12 8.70
N PRO A 123 -15.92 3.23 8.70
CA PRO A 123 -16.71 2.95 7.51
C PRO A 123 -17.41 4.19 6.93
N GLU A 124 -17.75 5.17 7.78
CA GLU A 124 -18.37 6.43 7.37
C GLU A 124 -17.40 7.36 6.60
N ARG A 125 -16.08 7.09 6.67
CA ARG A 125 -15.03 7.87 6.00
C ARG A 125 -14.56 7.26 4.69
N VAL A 126 -14.99 6.03 4.35
CA VAL A 126 -14.53 5.30 3.17
C VAL A 126 -15.65 5.18 2.14
N LEU A 127 -15.46 5.82 0.99
CA LEU A 127 -16.44 5.85 -0.09
C LEU A 127 -16.37 4.62 -1.01
N GLY A 128 -15.21 3.97 -1.07
CA GLY A 128 -14.97 2.77 -1.85
C GLY A 128 -13.51 2.31 -1.78
N LEU A 129 -13.26 1.05 -2.11
CA LEU A 129 -11.95 0.40 -2.05
C LEU A 129 -11.50 -0.06 -3.43
N LEU A 130 -10.24 0.20 -3.75
CA LEU A 130 -9.53 -0.33 -4.95
C LEU A 130 -8.28 -1.09 -4.50
N PRO A 131 -8.40 -2.35 -4.03
CA PRO A 131 -7.24 -3.20 -3.77
C PRO A 131 -6.61 -3.66 -5.08
N LEU A 132 -5.27 -3.58 -5.17
CA LEU A 132 -4.48 -3.95 -6.35
C LEU A 132 -3.41 -4.99 -5.98
N GLY A 133 -3.32 -6.09 -6.74
CA GLY A 133 -2.24 -7.07 -6.58
C GLY A 133 -2.09 -7.54 -5.13
N THR A 134 -3.13 -8.10 -4.53
CA THR A 134 -3.16 -8.43 -3.10
C THR A 134 -4.01 -9.66 -2.81
N SER A 135 -3.95 -10.13 -1.57
CA SER A 135 -4.94 -11.04 -0.98
C SER A 135 -5.48 -10.44 0.32
N MET A 136 -6.45 -11.08 0.96
CA MET A 136 -6.96 -10.67 2.27
C MET A 136 -6.62 -11.69 3.37
N ASP A 137 -5.83 -12.70 3.03
CA ASP A 137 -5.37 -13.74 3.95
C ASP A 137 -3.92 -13.52 4.39
N ALA A 138 -3.51 -14.21 5.43
CA ALA A 138 -2.14 -14.30 5.94
C ALA A 138 -1.47 -15.59 5.44
N GLU A 139 -1.39 -15.80 4.18
CA GLU A 139 -0.87 -16.95 3.41
C GLU A 139 -0.84 -18.28 4.20
N THR A 140 -1.98 -18.91 4.28
CA THR A 140 -2.15 -20.27 4.83
C THR A 140 -1.61 -21.32 3.84
N ALA A 141 -1.52 -22.58 4.27
CA ALA A 141 -1.20 -23.68 3.35
C ALA A 141 -2.17 -23.72 2.16
N GLU A 142 -3.47 -23.54 2.42
CA GLU A 142 -4.50 -23.50 1.41
C GLU A 142 -4.33 -22.33 0.43
N SER A 143 -4.04 -21.11 0.92
CA SER A 143 -3.84 -19.96 0.03
C SER A 143 -2.59 -20.11 -0.85
N ARG A 144 -1.53 -20.77 -0.34
CA ARG A 144 -0.34 -21.09 -1.14
C ARG A 144 -0.63 -22.10 -2.24
N GLU A 145 -1.45 -23.12 -1.99
CA GLU A 145 -1.92 -24.06 -3.03
C GLU A 145 -2.71 -23.34 -4.12
N LYS A 146 -3.33 -22.22 -3.82
CA LYS A 146 -4.07 -21.35 -4.74
C LYS A 146 -3.22 -20.26 -5.40
N GLY A 147 -1.91 -20.32 -5.27
CA GLY A 147 -0.97 -19.43 -5.96
C GLY A 147 -0.50 -18.22 -5.16
N CYS A 148 -0.75 -18.16 -3.86
CA CYS A 148 -0.08 -17.17 -3.01
C CYS A 148 1.36 -17.59 -2.71
N TRP A 149 2.26 -16.63 -2.67
CA TRP A 149 3.65 -16.86 -2.28
C TRP A 149 3.78 -17.28 -0.80
N ASP A 150 4.95 -17.74 -0.41
CA ASP A 150 5.30 -17.90 1.01
C ASP A 150 6.30 -16.79 1.39
N PRO A 151 5.86 -15.71 2.05
CA PRO A 151 6.75 -14.61 2.39
C PRO A 151 7.77 -14.98 3.48
N VAL A 152 7.45 -15.93 4.37
CA VAL A 152 8.28 -16.20 5.55
C VAL A 152 9.67 -16.71 5.18
N PRO A 153 9.85 -17.78 4.36
CA PRO A 153 11.19 -18.25 3.98
C PRO A 153 11.97 -17.21 3.16
N LEU A 154 11.29 -16.37 2.39
CA LEU A 154 11.92 -15.35 1.55
C LEU A 154 12.38 -14.12 2.36
N LEU A 155 11.57 -13.66 3.30
CA LEU A 155 11.79 -12.39 4.00
C LEU A 155 12.48 -12.54 5.36
N LYS A 156 12.34 -13.70 6.01
CA LYS A 156 12.96 -13.95 7.32
C LYS A 156 14.49 -13.76 7.33
N PRO A 157 15.26 -14.20 6.31
CA PRO A 157 16.70 -13.94 6.28
C PRO A 157 17.05 -12.46 6.32
N PHE A 158 16.34 -11.59 5.58
CA PHE A 158 16.54 -10.15 5.62
C PHE A 158 16.20 -9.57 7.00
N ALA A 159 15.06 -9.95 7.59
CA ALA A 159 14.69 -9.51 8.93
C ALA A 159 15.69 -9.92 10.00
N GLN A 160 16.36 -11.07 9.84
CA GLN A 160 17.44 -11.55 10.72
C GLN A 160 18.73 -10.76 10.49
N ASN A 161 19.15 -10.56 9.25
CA ASN A 161 20.35 -9.79 8.89
C ASN A 161 20.27 -8.33 9.35
N TRP A 162 19.07 -7.75 9.32
CA TRP A 162 18.83 -6.38 9.77
C TRP A 162 18.57 -6.28 11.29
N ALA A 163 18.67 -7.38 12.04
CA ALA A 163 18.62 -7.33 13.50
C ALA A 163 19.98 -6.85 14.05
N SER A 164 19.96 -5.83 14.90
CA SER A 164 21.15 -5.37 15.63
C SER A 164 20.76 -4.72 16.95
N ALA A 165 21.47 -5.03 18.01
CA ALA A 165 21.39 -4.36 19.30
C ALA A 165 22.29 -3.12 19.35
N ALA A 166 23.32 -3.05 18.49
CA ALA A 166 24.22 -1.92 18.38
C ALA A 166 23.74 -0.94 17.28
N PRO A 167 24.07 0.36 17.38
CA PRO A 167 23.86 1.31 16.30
C PRO A 167 24.55 0.87 15.01
N THR A 168 23.91 1.15 13.87
CA THR A 168 24.41 0.79 12.54
C THR A 168 24.37 2.04 11.63
N PRO A 169 25.18 3.08 11.90
CA PRO A 169 25.12 4.34 11.15
C PRO A 169 25.45 4.18 9.66
N ASP A 170 26.25 3.17 9.32
CA ASP A 170 26.69 2.90 7.96
C ASP A 170 25.82 1.85 7.25
N PHE A 171 24.65 1.52 7.80
CA PHE A 171 23.73 0.59 7.15
C PHE A 171 23.24 1.17 5.83
N GLU A 172 23.28 0.36 4.81
CA GLU A 172 22.67 0.59 3.51
C GLU A 172 21.90 -0.69 3.13
N ILE A 173 20.68 -0.52 2.57
CA ILE A 173 19.91 -1.68 2.13
C ILE A 173 20.63 -2.35 0.96
N ASP A 174 20.66 -3.68 0.95
CA ASP A 174 21.45 -4.45 -0.01
C ASP A 174 20.81 -4.52 -1.41
N ASP A 175 21.65 -4.75 -2.43
CA ASP A 175 21.21 -4.86 -3.83
C ASP A 175 20.32 -6.07 -4.07
N GLN A 176 20.50 -7.15 -3.30
CA GLN A 176 19.65 -8.35 -3.39
C GLN A 176 18.22 -8.01 -3.03
N TRP A 177 18.02 -7.21 -1.96
CA TRP A 177 16.69 -6.73 -1.58
C TRP A 177 16.09 -5.84 -2.67
N CYS A 178 16.85 -4.88 -3.17
CA CYS A 178 16.40 -3.97 -4.22
C CYS A 178 15.97 -4.71 -5.48
N GLY A 179 16.79 -5.66 -5.94
CA GLY A 179 16.49 -6.51 -7.10
C GLY A 179 15.25 -7.39 -6.89
N MET A 180 15.10 -7.96 -5.69
CA MET A 180 13.92 -8.76 -5.36
C MET A 180 12.64 -7.91 -5.39
N VAL A 181 12.62 -6.73 -4.77
CA VAL A 181 11.45 -5.84 -4.75
C VAL A 181 11.07 -5.40 -6.17
N ALA A 182 12.06 -5.06 -7.02
CA ALA A 182 11.82 -4.70 -8.41
C ALA A 182 11.25 -5.88 -9.21
N SER A 183 11.84 -7.07 -9.08
CA SER A 183 11.40 -8.28 -9.77
C SER A 183 9.98 -8.68 -9.38
N PHE A 184 9.66 -8.75 -8.09
CA PHE A 184 8.32 -9.09 -7.64
C PHE A 184 7.28 -8.05 -8.04
N GLY A 185 7.65 -6.76 -7.99
CA GLY A 185 6.73 -5.66 -8.26
C GLY A 185 6.40 -5.45 -9.72
N PHE A 186 7.42 -5.46 -10.58
CA PHE A 186 7.29 -5.12 -11.99
C PHE A 186 7.31 -6.33 -12.93
N GLY A 187 7.77 -7.52 -12.45
CA GLY A 187 7.82 -8.73 -13.26
C GLY A 187 8.54 -8.50 -14.59
N ALA A 188 7.93 -8.94 -15.69
CA ALA A 188 8.44 -8.73 -17.05
C ALA A 188 8.43 -7.27 -17.53
N HIS A 189 7.75 -6.36 -16.81
CA HIS A 189 7.75 -4.92 -17.09
C HIS A 189 8.95 -4.19 -16.48
N ALA A 190 9.78 -4.87 -15.67
CA ALA A 190 11.00 -4.28 -15.14
C ALA A 190 11.99 -3.96 -16.28
N THR A 191 12.47 -2.73 -16.31
CA THR A 191 13.55 -2.28 -17.22
C THR A 191 14.78 -1.93 -16.38
N ASP A 192 15.96 -1.86 -17.02
CA ASP A 192 17.18 -1.42 -16.34
C ASP A 192 17.01 -0.02 -15.73
N GLU A 193 16.29 0.88 -16.43
CA GLU A 193 16.01 2.22 -15.95
C GLU A 193 15.10 2.21 -14.72
N SER A 194 13.98 1.49 -14.76
CA SER A 194 13.06 1.38 -13.60
C SER A 194 13.72 0.70 -12.41
N THR A 195 14.54 -0.34 -12.66
CA THR A 195 15.29 -1.04 -11.62
C THR A 195 16.33 -0.12 -10.97
N ALA A 196 17.10 0.63 -11.76
CA ALA A 196 18.06 1.60 -11.25
C ALA A 196 17.39 2.74 -10.46
N PHE A 197 16.25 3.25 -10.97
CA PHE A 197 15.45 4.27 -10.28
C PHE A 197 14.99 3.78 -8.89
N TRP A 198 14.40 2.59 -8.81
CA TRP A 198 13.90 2.07 -7.54
C TRP A 198 15.03 1.65 -6.60
N THR A 199 16.13 1.09 -7.12
CA THR A 199 17.33 0.80 -6.32
C THR A 199 17.85 2.07 -5.65
N LYS A 200 17.96 3.17 -6.40
CA LYS A 200 18.37 4.46 -5.85
C LYS A 200 17.43 4.93 -4.74
N ILE A 201 16.11 4.94 -4.98
CA ILE A 201 15.12 5.37 -3.98
C ILE A 201 15.18 4.51 -2.72
N LEU A 202 15.29 3.19 -2.85
CA LEU A 202 15.38 2.28 -1.71
C LEU A 202 16.64 2.54 -0.88
N LYS A 203 17.80 2.70 -1.53
CA LYS A 203 19.05 3.02 -0.84
C LYS A 203 19.02 4.37 -0.13
N GLU A 204 18.41 5.40 -0.75
CA GLU A 204 18.24 6.71 -0.12
C GLU A 204 17.25 6.68 1.06
N THR A 205 16.21 5.83 1.00
CA THR A 205 15.17 5.73 2.02
C THR A 205 15.60 4.90 3.23
N TYR A 206 16.31 3.80 2.98
CA TYR A 206 16.68 2.81 4.00
C TYR A 206 18.18 2.85 4.31
N VAL A 207 18.65 4.02 4.75
CA VAL A 207 20.03 4.28 5.13
C VAL A 207 20.15 4.52 6.63
N GLY A 208 21.28 4.11 7.19
CA GLY A 208 21.60 4.30 8.60
C GLY A 208 20.72 3.47 9.56
N ASP A 209 20.85 3.76 10.84
CA ASP A 209 20.16 2.98 11.89
C ASP A 209 18.63 3.08 11.80
N GLU A 210 18.09 4.24 11.47
CA GLU A 210 16.64 4.43 11.28
C GLU A 210 16.14 3.69 10.04
N GLY A 211 16.85 3.78 8.92
CA GLY A 211 16.48 3.07 7.68
C GLY A 211 16.47 1.55 7.87
N ARG A 212 17.49 1.01 8.55
CA ARG A 212 17.55 -0.41 8.91
C ARG A 212 16.33 -0.85 9.74
N LYS A 213 16.00 -0.08 10.78
CA LYS A 213 14.85 -0.36 11.65
C LYS A 213 13.54 -0.30 10.87
N LYS A 214 13.35 0.71 10.01
CA LYS A 214 12.17 0.85 9.15
C LYS A 214 11.99 -0.38 8.25
N ALA A 215 13.02 -0.76 7.49
CA ALA A 215 12.98 -1.91 6.59
C ALA A 215 12.64 -3.20 7.36
N ARG A 216 13.32 -3.44 8.49
CA ARG A 216 13.08 -4.61 9.33
C ARG A 216 11.65 -4.64 9.87
N MET A 217 11.14 -3.53 10.39
CA MET A 217 9.78 -3.46 10.95
C MET A 217 8.72 -3.66 9.86
N ALA A 218 8.91 -3.10 8.66
CA ALA A 218 8.00 -3.30 7.53
C ALA A 218 7.89 -4.78 7.13
N VAL A 219 9.04 -5.48 7.06
CA VAL A 219 9.09 -6.91 6.75
C VAL A 219 8.45 -7.76 7.86
N LEU A 220 8.73 -7.44 9.13
CA LEU A 220 8.11 -8.13 10.26
C LEU A 220 6.60 -7.94 10.29
N CYS A 221 6.10 -6.71 10.01
CA CYS A 221 4.69 -6.41 9.92
C CYS A 221 3.99 -7.27 8.85
N LEU A 222 4.61 -7.39 7.66
CA LEU A 222 4.07 -8.24 6.60
C LEU A 222 4.01 -9.71 7.03
N MET A 223 5.09 -10.25 7.58
CA MET A 223 5.16 -11.67 7.98
C MET A 223 4.24 -12.03 9.15
N SER A 224 3.86 -11.07 9.99
CA SER A 224 3.06 -11.30 11.20
C SER A 224 1.63 -10.76 11.10
N ARG A 225 1.19 -10.35 9.89
CA ARG A 225 -0.16 -9.80 9.72
C ARG A 225 -1.24 -10.83 9.98
N ASP A 226 -2.35 -10.37 10.48
CA ASP A 226 -3.58 -11.16 10.66
C ASP A 226 -4.37 -11.25 9.33
N SER A 227 -5.08 -12.36 9.14
CA SER A 227 -6.07 -12.55 8.08
C SER A 227 -7.28 -11.65 8.29
N LEU A 228 -7.86 -11.15 7.19
CA LEU A 228 -9.11 -10.38 7.18
C LEU A 228 -10.34 -11.19 6.76
N LEU A 229 -10.20 -12.48 6.41
CA LEU A 229 -11.27 -13.27 5.80
C LEU A 229 -12.57 -13.23 6.62
N LEU A 230 -12.49 -13.30 7.95
CA LEU A 230 -13.64 -13.27 8.86
C LEU A 230 -14.24 -11.86 9.05
N ARG A 231 -13.65 -10.83 8.46
CA ARG A 231 -14.05 -9.43 8.60
C ARG A 231 -14.50 -8.79 7.30
N LEU A 232 -14.35 -9.49 6.15
CA LEU A 232 -14.68 -8.92 4.84
C LEU A 232 -16.18 -8.65 4.70
N SER A 233 -17.04 -9.43 5.37
CA SER A 233 -18.48 -9.17 5.44
C SER A 233 -18.86 -7.86 6.16
N ASP A 234 -17.97 -7.30 6.99
CA ASP A 234 -18.23 -6.04 7.70
C ASP A 234 -18.00 -4.81 6.79
N VAL A 235 -17.42 -5.00 5.60
CA VAL A 235 -17.16 -3.92 4.63
C VAL A 235 -18.41 -3.61 3.82
N THR A 236 -18.93 -2.39 3.96
CA THR A 236 -20.19 -1.97 3.34
C THR A 236 -20.02 -1.07 2.12
N CYS A 237 -18.84 -0.47 1.93
CA CYS A 237 -18.56 0.37 0.77
C CYS A 237 -18.27 -0.47 -0.49
N PRO A 238 -18.38 0.11 -1.72
CA PRO A 238 -18.02 -0.59 -2.95
C PRO A 238 -16.57 -1.06 -2.98
N VAL A 239 -16.32 -2.24 -3.59
CA VAL A 239 -14.99 -2.83 -3.74
C VAL A 239 -14.74 -3.16 -5.21
N TYR A 240 -13.76 -2.48 -5.84
CA TYR A 240 -13.30 -2.75 -7.19
C TYR A 240 -11.86 -3.28 -7.11
N TRP A 241 -11.74 -4.60 -7.10
CA TRP A 241 -10.46 -5.30 -6.97
C TRP A 241 -9.84 -5.56 -8.34
N LEU A 242 -8.57 -5.19 -8.53
CA LEU A 242 -7.83 -5.47 -9.77
C LEU A 242 -6.66 -6.41 -9.46
N GLN A 243 -6.53 -7.46 -10.27
CA GLN A 243 -5.47 -8.47 -10.14
C GLN A 243 -4.83 -8.73 -11.51
N GLY A 244 -3.52 -8.84 -11.55
CA GLY A 244 -2.78 -9.16 -12.75
C GLY A 244 -2.55 -10.66 -12.91
N THR A 245 -2.52 -11.18 -14.16
CA THR A 245 -2.22 -12.60 -14.42
C THR A 245 -0.76 -12.93 -14.18
N ASP A 246 0.14 -11.93 -14.28
CA ASP A 246 1.59 -12.08 -14.12
C ASP A 246 2.07 -11.60 -12.74
N ASP A 247 1.14 -11.47 -11.79
CA ASP A 247 1.44 -11.15 -10.40
C ASP A 247 2.18 -12.31 -9.73
N LEU A 248 3.48 -12.14 -9.45
CA LEU A 248 4.33 -13.20 -8.88
C LEU A 248 3.95 -13.58 -7.43
N PRO A 249 3.64 -12.63 -6.51
CA PRO A 249 3.15 -12.94 -5.17
C PRO A 249 1.78 -13.60 -5.12
N TYR A 250 0.84 -13.23 -5.99
CA TYR A 250 -0.57 -13.62 -5.86
C TYR A 250 -1.16 -14.04 -7.21
N GLY A 251 -1.39 -15.34 -7.38
CA GLY A 251 -2.17 -15.85 -8.51
C GLY A 251 -3.65 -15.41 -8.44
N CYS A 252 -4.36 -15.50 -9.56
CA CYS A 252 -5.73 -14.97 -9.71
C CYS A 252 -6.82 -15.75 -8.96
N LEU A 253 -6.58 -17.00 -8.55
CA LEU A 253 -7.61 -17.86 -7.95
C LEU A 253 -8.11 -17.32 -6.61
N ILE A 254 -7.20 -16.81 -5.78
CA ILE A 254 -7.53 -16.37 -4.43
C ILE A 254 -8.45 -15.13 -4.44
N GLN A 255 -8.30 -14.24 -5.42
CA GLN A 255 -9.13 -13.04 -5.51
C GLN A 255 -10.56 -13.37 -5.97
N HIS A 256 -10.75 -14.39 -6.82
CA HIS A 256 -12.07 -14.87 -7.20
C HIS A 256 -12.87 -15.39 -6.00
N GLU A 257 -12.22 -16.07 -5.07
CA GLU A 257 -12.88 -16.55 -3.86
C GLU A 257 -13.10 -15.43 -2.86
N GLN A 258 -12.08 -14.61 -2.63
CA GLN A 258 -12.11 -13.61 -1.56
C GLN A 258 -13.01 -12.42 -1.87
N ILE A 259 -13.21 -12.05 -3.15
CA ILE A 259 -14.15 -10.97 -3.51
C ILE A 259 -15.60 -11.32 -3.10
N GLU A 260 -15.96 -12.61 -3.10
CA GLU A 260 -17.28 -13.05 -2.71
C GLU A 260 -17.55 -12.94 -1.20
N LEU A 261 -16.50 -12.81 -0.39
CA LEU A 261 -16.60 -12.63 1.06
C LEU A 261 -17.03 -11.20 1.48
N PHE A 262 -17.00 -10.23 0.57
CA PHE A 262 -17.51 -8.87 0.80
C PHE A 262 -19.02 -8.81 0.68
N THR A 263 -19.75 -9.63 1.44
CA THR A 263 -21.20 -9.87 1.28
C THR A 263 -22.06 -8.64 1.51
N GLU A 264 -21.65 -7.72 2.41
CA GLU A 264 -22.38 -6.48 2.72
C GLU A 264 -21.92 -5.30 1.86
N SER A 265 -20.95 -5.50 0.96
CA SER A 265 -20.52 -4.44 0.03
C SER A 265 -21.64 -4.07 -0.94
N LYS A 266 -21.89 -2.77 -1.11
CA LYS A 266 -22.90 -2.22 -2.04
C LYS A 266 -22.67 -2.65 -3.48
N GLU A 267 -21.42 -2.83 -3.87
CA GLU A 267 -21.01 -3.31 -5.18
C GLU A 267 -19.62 -3.93 -5.09
N ARG A 268 -19.44 -5.13 -5.61
CA ARG A 268 -18.16 -5.79 -5.68
C ARG A 268 -17.84 -6.19 -7.12
N LYS A 269 -16.65 -5.84 -7.57
CA LYS A 269 -16.13 -6.15 -8.90
C LYS A 269 -14.72 -6.69 -8.79
N LEU A 270 -14.42 -7.75 -9.51
CA LEU A 270 -13.07 -8.23 -9.74
C LEU A 270 -12.72 -8.04 -11.22
N SER A 271 -11.59 -7.38 -11.48
CA SER A 271 -11.03 -7.24 -12.82
C SER A 271 -9.69 -7.95 -12.90
N ILE A 272 -9.59 -8.94 -13.77
CA ILE A 272 -8.34 -9.62 -14.07
C ILE A 272 -7.69 -8.95 -15.27
N LEU A 273 -6.45 -8.51 -15.12
CA LEU A 273 -5.68 -7.81 -16.16
C LEU A 273 -4.64 -8.78 -16.73
N GLU A 274 -4.82 -9.11 -18.01
CA GLU A 274 -3.90 -9.97 -18.73
C GLU A 274 -2.52 -9.31 -18.84
N GLY A 275 -1.45 -10.06 -18.51
CA GLY A 275 -0.07 -9.57 -18.49
C GLY A 275 0.21 -8.55 -17.36
N GLY A 276 -0.76 -8.29 -16.50
CA GLY A 276 -0.57 -7.34 -15.38
C GLY A 276 0.36 -7.90 -14.31
N ALA A 277 1.39 -7.13 -13.92
CA ALA A 277 2.29 -7.47 -12.84
C ALA A 277 1.75 -7.01 -11.47
N HIS A 278 2.51 -7.27 -10.40
CA HIS A 278 2.10 -6.97 -9.03
C HIS A 278 1.81 -5.48 -8.74
N TYR A 279 2.59 -4.56 -9.33
CA TYR A 279 2.37 -3.11 -9.18
C TYR A 279 1.52 -2.56 -10.32
N LEU A 280 0.25 -3.00 -10.42
CA LEU A 280 -0.69 -2.66 -11.49
C LEU A 280 -0.83 -1.14 -11.72
N ASN A 281 -0.80 -0.34 -10.67
CA ASN A 281 -0.89 1.11 -10.79
C ASN A 281 0.31 1.72 -11.55
N ALA A 282 1.45 1.02 -11.61
CA ALA A 282 2.64 1.42 -12.36
C ALA A 282 2.77 0.69 -13.71
N THR A 283 2.40 -0.59 -13.80
CA THR A 283 2.55 -1.41 -15.02
C THR A 283 1.34 -1.31 -15.95
N ASN A 284 0.15 -1.15 -15.41
CA ASN A 284 -1.12 -1.04 -16.12
C ASN A 284 -1.90 0.23 -15.72
N PRO A 285 -1.26 1.41 -15.78
CA PRO A 285 -1.84 2.64 -15.23
C PRO A 285 -3.15 3.05 -15.92
N ARG A 286 -3.33 2.74 -17.21
CA ARG A 286 -4.56 3.06 -17.93
C ARG A 286 -5.76 2.33 -17.34
N GLU A 287 -5.67 1.02 -17.17
CA GLU A 287 -6.74 0.18 -16.63
C GLU A 287 -7.07 0.55 -15.18
N VAL A 288 -6.05 0.82 -14.37
CA VAL A 288 -6.22 1.29 -12.99
C VAL A 288 -6.91 2.66 -12.96
N ASN A 289 -6.49 3.61 -13.79
CA ASN A 289 -7.08 4.94 -13.86
C ASN A 289 -8.53 4.89 -14.37
N GLU A 290 -8.85 4.02 -15.32
CA GLU A 290 -10.22 3.76 -15.78
C GLU A 290 -11.09 3.18 -14.64
N ALA A 291 -10.58 2.24 -13.83
CA ALA A 291 -11.30 1.70 -12.67
C ALA A 291 -11.56 2.77 -11.59
N ILE A 292 -10.58 3.64 -11.30
CA ILE A 292 -10.74 4.79 -10.42
C ILE A 292 -11.90 5.69 -10.92
N MET A 293 -11.87 6.07 -12.19
CA MET A 293 -12.90 6.93 -12.77
C MET A 293 -14.27 6.27 -12.81
N ALA A 294 -14.34 4.95 -13.05
CA ALA A 294 -15.59 4.20 -13.00
C ALA A 294 -16.20 4.20 -11.60
N MET A 295 -15.39 3.96 -10.57
CA MET A 295 -15.84 3.99 -9.17
C MET A 295 -16.33 5.40 -8.78
N LEU A 296 -15.59 6.45 -9.13
CA LEU A 296 -16.00 7.82 -8.87
C LEU A 296 -17.36 8.12 -9.52
N LYS A 297 -17.52 7.78 -10.81
CA LYS A 297 -18.77 8.03 -11.54
C LYS A 297 -19.98 7.36 -10.91
N SER A 298 -19.80 6.18 -10.34
CA SER A 298 -20.89 5.40 -9.73
C SER A 298 -21.19 5.82 -8.28
N HIS A 299 -20.21 6.37 -7.54
CA HIS A 299 -20.31 6.49 -6.08
C HIS A 299 -19.85 7.85 -5.49
N ALA A 300 -19.46 8.83 -6.29
CA ALA A 300 -19.01 10.14 -5.80
C ALA A 300 -20.18 11.15 -5.59
N SER A 301 -21.40 10.69 -5.36
CA SER A 301 -22.57 11.56 -5.10
C SER A 301 -22.71 11.89 -3.62
#